data_00d0e9f7e52f3c263887816113ab45cb
#
_entry.id   00d0e9f7e52f3c263887816113ab45cb
#
_cell.length_a   1.000
_cell.length_b   1.000
_cell.length_c   1.000
_cell.angle_alpha   90.00
_cell.angle_beta   90.00
_cell.angle_gamma   90.00
#
_symmetry.space_group_name_H-M   'P 1'
#
loop_
_entity.id
_entity.type
_entity.pdbx_description
1 polymer ?
#
loop_
_entity_poly.entity_id
_entity_poly.type
_entity_poly.pdbx_seq_one_letter_code
_entity_poly.pdbx_strand_id
1 'polypeptide(L)'
;MLQIKGLTVTHKKDLKVIIKDFSFVLNEGEKAVLIGEEGNGKSTILKLICREEETDYVSYEGEINRGGMKLGYLPQELSAEDAEKTVYNYLAEEGQLFLLTPKELSRLSGRLGVSGELFYSDQKMGTLSGGEKVKIQLARLLMEQPD
;
A
#
# COMPACT_ATOMS: atom_id res chain seq x y z
N MET A 1 3.44 12.69 -11.78
CA MET A 1 2.00 12.93 -12.05
C MET A 1 1.33 11.60 -12.32
N LEU A 2 0.31 11.25 -11.56
CA LEU A 2 -0.61 10.13 -11.81
C LEU A 2 -1.82 10.64 -12.59
N GLN A 3 -2.19 9.97 -13.67
CA GLN A 3 -3.37 10.34 -14.46
C GLN A 3 -4.22 9.10 -14.77
N ILE A 4 -5.52 9.22 -14.54
CA ILE A 4 -6.53 8.23 -14.91
C ILE A 4 -7.50 8.90 -15.88
N LYS A 5 -7.83 8.21 -16.98
CA LYS A 5 -8.75 8.71 -18.00
C LYS A 5 -9.81 7.69 -18.34
N GLY A 6 -11.08 8.07 -18.15
CA GLY A 6 -12.24 7.28 -18.58
C GLY A 6 -12.25 5.86 -18.02
N LEU A 7 -11.77 5.66 -16.77
CA LEU A 7 -11.69 4.33 -16.18
C LEU A 7 -13.07 3.79 -15.88
N THR A 8 -13.43 2.70 -16.53
CA THR A 8 -14.63 1.90 -16.26
C THR A 8 -14.18 0.52 -15.80
N VAL A 9 -14.60 0.11 -14.61
CA VAL A 9 -14.20 -1.17 -13.99
C VAL A 9 -15.41 -2.06 -13.82
N THR A 10 -15.29 -3.28 -14.29
CA THR A 10 -16.35 -4.30 -14.29
C THR A 10 -15.88 -5.54 -13.57
N HIS A 11 -16.69 -6.07 -12.66
CA HIS A 11 -16.41 -7.32 -11.96
C HIS A 11 -16.62 -8.50 -12.91
N LYS A 12 -15.62 -9.39 -13.04
CA LYS A 12 -15.64 -10.48 -14.04
C LYS A 12 -16.71 -11.54 -13.76
N LYS A 13 -17.05 -11.75 -12.49
CA LYS A 13 -17.95 -12.85 -12.08
C LYS A 13 -19.40 -12.59 -12.44
N ASP A 14 -19.87 -11.38 -12.22
CA ASP A 14 -21.30 -11.00 -12.38
C ASP A 14 -21.50 -9.86 -13.39
N LEU A 15 -20.44 -9.44 -14.06
CA LEU A 15 -20.41 -8.35 -15.05
C LEU A 15 -20.96 -7.02 -14.51
N LYS A 16 -20.94 -6.86 -13.20
CA LYS A 16 -21.38 -5.62 -12.55
C LYS A 16 -20.34 -4.53 -12.73
N VAL A 17 -20.78 -3.38 -13.25
CA VAL A 17 -19.93 -2.18 -13.30
C VAL A 17 -19.79 -1.61 -11.89
N ILE A 18 -18.54 -1.56 -11.39
CA ILE A 18 -18.20 -1.05 -10.06
C ILE A 18 -17.88 0.43 -10.14
N ILE A 19 -17.19 0.84 -11.21
CA ILE A 19 -16.75 2.21 -11.45
C ILE A 19 -17.07 2.53 -12.91
N LYS A 20 -17.60 3.73 -13.16
CA LYS A 20 -17.99 4.16 -14.50
C LYS A 20 -17.37 5.52 -14.82
N ASP A 21 -16.60 5.55 -15.92
CA ASP A 21 -16.03 6.78 -16.52
C ASP A 21 -15.31 7.68 -15.49
N PHE A 22 -14.46 7.06 -14.66
CA PHE A 22 -13.71 7.78 -13.65
C PHE A 22 -12.44 8.39 -14.26
N SER A 23 -12.29 9.70 -14.11
CA SER A 23 -11.09 10.42 -14.55
C SER A 23 -10.53 11.25 -13.40
N PHE A 24 -9.21 11.22 -13.24
CA PHE A 24 -8.53 11.86 -12.12
C PHE A 24 -7.08 12.18 -12.46
N VAL A 25 -6.58 13.29 -11.94
CA VAL A 25 -5.17 13.68 -12.04
C VAL A 25 -4.65 14.04 -10.65
N LEU A 26 -3.50 13.50 -10.30
CA LEU A 26 -2.76 13.84 -9.08
C LEU A 26 -1.36 14.33 -9.47
N ASN A 27 -1.06 15.56 -9.12
CA ASN A 27 0.25 16.15 -9.34
C ASN A 27 1.18 15.93 -8.15
N GLU A 28 2.45 16.21 -8.33
CA GLU A 28 3.46 16.14 -7.26
C GLU A 28 3.08 17.07 -6.10
N GLY A 29 3.18 16.53 -4.88
CA GLY A 29 2.82 17.24 -3.63
C GLY A 29 1.32 17.36 -3.35
N GLU A 30 0.45 16.98 -4.28
CA GLU A 30 -0.99 16.99 -4.03
C GLU A 30 -1.42 15.81 -3.14
N LYS A 31 -2.52 16.02 -2.42
CA LYS A 31 -3.18 15.00 -1.61
C LYS A 31 -4.62 14.85 -2.07
N ALA A 32 -5.07 13.63 -2.24
CA ALA A 32 -6.44 13.32 -2.65
C ALA A 32 -7.09 12.32 -1.69
N VAL A 33 -8.39 12.42 -1.57
CA VAL A 33 -9.22 11.50 -0.78
C VAL A 33 -10.32 10.93 -1.67
N LEU A 34 -10.44 9.61 -1.71
CA LEU A 34 -11.55 8.91 -2.33
C LEU A 34 -12.65 8.67 -1.29
N ILE A 35 -13.80 9.31 -1.51
CA ILE A 35 -14.96 9.19 -0.63
C ILE A 35 -16.07 8.43 -1.36
N GLY A 36 -16.76 7.54 -0.65
CA GLY A 36 -17.88 6.79 -1.18
C GLY A 36 -18.32 5.71 -0.19
N GLU A 37 -19.49 5.16 -0.40
CA GLU A 37 -20.04 4.06 0.41
C GLU A 37 -19.21 2.79 0.29
N GLU A 38 -19.43 1.85 1.19
CA GLU A 38 -18.81 0.53 1.14
C GLU A 38 -19.23 -0.21 -0.15
N GLY A 39 -18.30 -0.92 -0.78
CA GLY A 39 -18.56 -1.63 -2.04
C GLY A 39 -18.49 -0.78 -3.32
N ASN A 40 -18.22 0.54 -3.23
CA ASN A 40 -18.13 1.43 -4.40
C ASN A 40 -16.75 1.43 -5.09
N GLY A 41 -15.96 0.39 -4.91
CA GLY A 41 -14.72 0.18 -5.69
C GLY A 41 -13.53 1.05 -5.30
N LYS A 42 -13.54 1.76 -4.16
CA LYS A 42 -12.41 2.60 -3.70
C LYS A 42 -11.10 1.82 -3.59
N SER A 43 -11.14 0.67 -2.90
CA SER A 43 -9.96 -0.20 -2.77
C SER A 43 -9.55 -0.82 -4.10
N THR A 44 -10.50 -1.07 -5.00
CA THR A 44 -10.23 -1.57 -6.35
C THR A 44 -9.48 -0.54 -7.18
N ILE A 45 -9.87 0.75 -7.12
CA ILE A 45 -9.12 1.83 -7.80
C ILE A 45 -7.68 1.88 -7.28
N LEU A 46 -7.49 1.89 -5.95
CA LEU A 46 -6.15 1.96 -5.35
C LEU A 46 -5.31 0.74 -5.74
N LYS A 47 -5.87 -0.45 -5.78
CA LYS A 47 -5.18 -1.66 -6.24
C LYS A 47 -4.83 -1.58 -7.72
N LEU A 48 -5.76 -1.17 -8.59
CA LEU A 48 -5.48 -0.98 -10.01
C LEU A 48 -4.34 0.02 -10.26
N ILE A 49 -4.22 1.05 -9.42
CA ILE A 49 -3.13 2.01 -9.51
C ILE A 49 -1.79 1.41 -9.05
N CYS A 50 -1.78 0.74 -7.89
CA CYS A 50 -0.56 0.39 -7.17
C CYS A 50 -0.17 -1.09 -7.28
N ARG A 51 -1.14 -1.99 -7.49
CA ARG A 51 -1.00 -3.45 -7.47
C ARG A 51 -1.95 -4.11 -8.46
N GLU A 52 -1.80 -3.78 -9.73
CA GLU A 52 -2.67 -4.27 -10.80
C GLU A 52 -2.73 -5.80 -10.85
N GLU A 53 -1.63 -6.47 -10.52
CA GLU A 53 -1.52 -7.92 -10.42
C GLU A 53 -2.48 -8.57 -9.38
N GLU A 54 -2.94 -7.81 -8.39
CA GLU A 54 -3.90 -8.27 -7.39
C GLU A 54 -5.37 -8.05 -7.80
N THR A 55 -5.62 -7.66 -9.05
CA THR A 55 -6.95 -7.26 -9.54
C THR A 55 -7.56 -8.20 -10.58
N ASP A 56 -7.16 -9.47 -10.57
CA ASP A 56 -7.62 -10.48 -11.52
C ASP A 56 -9.15 -10.70 -11.55
N TYR A 57 -9.84 -10.28 -10.48
CA TYR A 57 -11.30 -10.41 -10.35
C TYR A 57 -12.09 -9.32 -11.09
N VAL A 58 -11.42 -8.32 -11.64
CA VAL A 58 -12.03 -7.25 -12.45
C VAL A 58 -11.41 -7.17 -13.84
N SER A 59 -12.15 -6.57 -14.76
CA SER A 59 -11.64 -6.04 -16.03
C SER A 59 -11.84 -4.54 -16.03
N TYR A 60 -11.01 -3.80 -16.76
CA TYR A 60 -11.20 -2.36 -16.90
C TYR A 60 -10.95 -1.89 -18.32
N GLU A 61 -11.55 -0.77 -18.65
CA GLU A 61 -11.33 0.03 -19.85
C GLU A 61 -10.88 1.43 -19.41
N GLY A 62 -10.15 2.14 -20.26
CA GLY A 62 -9.58 3.44 -19.97
C GLY A 62 -8.06 3.37 -19.79
N GLU A 63 -7.47 4.46 -19.32
CA GLU A 63 -6.02 4.60 -19.19
C GLU A 63 -5.62 4.90 -17.75
N ILE A 64 -4.57 4.23 -17.26
CA ILE A 64 -3.90 4.53 -16.00
C ILE A 64 -2.44 4.84 -16.32
N ASN A 65 -2.06 6.10 -16.25
CA ASN A 65 -0.69 6.57 -16.47
C ASN A 65 -0.05 6.92 -15.12
N ARG A 66 0.94 6.15 -14.73
CA ARG A 66 1.67 6.26 -13.45
C ARG A 66 2.87 7.21 -13.54
N GLY A 67 3.20 7.73 -14.71
CA GLY A 67 4.29 8.68 -14.93
C GLY A 67 5.68 8.21 -14.52
N GLY A 68 5.91 6.89 -14.44
CA GLY A 68 7.19 6.31 -13.99
C GLY A 68 7.45 6.44 -12.49
N MET A 69 6.44 6.81 -11.69
CA MET A 69 6.57 6.94 -10.23
C MET A 69 6.73 5.59 -9.56
N LYS A 70 7.50 5.58 -8.48
CA LYS A 70 7.55 4.45 -7.54
C LYS A 70 6.36 4.54 -6.59
N LEU A 71 5.41 3.66 -6.78
CA LEU A 71 4.17 3.66 -6.01
C LEU A 71 4.31 2.79 -4.76
N GLY A 72 3.85 3.32 -3.63
CA GLY A 72 3.72 2.58 -2.40
C GLY A 72 2.25 2.34 -2.04
N TYR A 73 1.93 1.15 -1.54
CA TYR A 73 0.57 0.78 -1.14
C TYR A 73 0.55 0.26 0.29
N LEU A 74 -0.23 0.89 1.15
CA LEU A 74 -0.50 0.42 2.49
C LEU A 74 -1.84 -0.35 2.50
N PRO A 75 -1.81 -1.68 2.63
CA PRO A 75 -3.04 -2.48 2.63
C PRO A 75 -3.84 -2.25 3.92
N GLN A 76 -5.15 -2.40 3.82
CA GLN A 76 -6.05 -2.30 4.97
C GLN A 76 -5.83 -3.44 5.97
N GLU A 77 -5.55 -4.63 5.47
CA GLU A 77 -5.29 -5.83 6.27
C GLU A 77 -3.95 -6.45 5.88
N LEU A 78 -3.32 -7.07 6.85
CA LEU A 78 -2.11 -7.86 6.64
C LEU A 78 -2.49 -9.18 5.96
N SER A 79 -1.70 -9.63 4.98
CA SER A 79 -1.90 -10.94 4.38
C SER A 79 -1.66 -12.06 5.40
N ALA A 80 -2.26 -13.24 5.18
CA ALA A 80 -2.03 -14.39 6.04
C ALA A 80 -0.55 -14.82 6.07
N GLU A 81 0.13 -14.71 4.92
CA GLU A 81 1.55 -15.00 4.80
C GLU A 81 2.39 -14.03 5.63
N ASP A 82 2.13 -12.71 5.49
CA ASP A 82 2.86 -11.69 6.24
C ASP A 82 2.57 -11.75 7.74
N ALA A 83 1.37 -12.19 8.14
CA ALA A 83 1.03 -12.36 9.56
C ALA A 83 1.91 -13.40 10.27
N GLU A 84 2.40 -14.41 9.56
CA GLU A 84 3.28 -15.46 10.08
C GLU A 84 4.76 -15.04 10.13
N LYS A 85 5.16 -14.00 9.41
CA LYS A 85 6.54 -13.47 9.43
C LYS A 85 6.82 -12.79 10.77
N THR A 86 8.07 -12.90 11.26
CA THR A 86 8.52 -12.05 12.36
C THR A 86 8.62 -10.60 11.89
N VAL A 87 8.55 -9.63 12.80
CA VAL A 87 8.73 -8.21 12.47
C VAL A 87 10.05 -8.01 11.72
N TYR A 88 11.13 -8.62 12.21
CA TYR A 88 12.43 -8.57 11.57
C TYR A 88 12.39 -9.09 10.12
N ASN A 89 11.86 -10.28 9.89
CA ASN A 89 11.80 -10.85 8.54
C ASN A 89 10.92 -10.02 7.60
N TYR A 90 9.79 -9.52 8.09
CA TYR A 90 8.88 -8.66 7.33
C TYR A 90 9.56 -7.37 6.85
N LEU A 91 10.42 -6.74 7.70
CA LEU A 91 11.14 -5.52 7.34
C LEU A 91 12.45 -5.80 6.58
N ALA A 92 13.07 -6.96 6.78
CA ALA A 92 14.29 -7.36 6.10
C ALA A 92 14.04 -7.92 4.68
N GLU A 93 12.79 -8.22 4.34
CA GLU A 93 12.40 -8.69 3.01
C GLU A 93 12.90 -7.69 1.96
N GLU A 94 13.49 -8.22 0.88
CA GLU A 94 14.14 -7.44 -0.17
C GLU A 94 15.34 -6.58 0.29
N GLY A 95 15.84 -6.83 1.49
CA GLY A 95 17.03 -6.15 2.01
C GLY A 95 16.83 -4.70 2.45
N GLN A 96 15.60 -4.21 2.49
CA GLN A 96 15.30 -2.80 2.78
C GLN A 96 15.80 -2.36 4.17
N LEU A 97 15.61 -3.21 5.19
CA LEU A 97 16.09 -2.91 6.57
C LEU A 97 17.62 -2.70 6.63
N PHE A 98 18.36 -3.48 5.83
CA PHE A 98 19.83 -3.43 5.82
C PHE A 98 20.42 -2.25 5.04
N LEU A 99 19.61 -1.56 4.26
CA LEU A 99 20.03 -0.38 3.51
C LEU A 99 20.04 0.89 4.37
N LEU A 100 19.40 0.86 5.54
CA LEU A 100 19.30 2.01 6.42
C LEU A 100 20.44 2.03 7.47
N THR A 101 20.97 3.21 7.67
CA THR A 101 21.91 3.47 8.77
C THR A 101 21.19 3.43 10.12
N PRO A 102 21.90 3.17 11.25
CA PRO A 102 21.32 3.25 12.59
C PRO A 102 20.63 4.59 12.89
N LYS A 103 21.16 5.69 12.36
CA LYS A 103 20.55 7.02 12.51
C LYS A 103 19.22 7.16 11.78
N GLU A 104 19.10 6.60 10.58
CA GLU A 104 17.85 6.60 9.80
C GLU A 104 16.80 5.72 10.48
N LEU A 105 17.21 4.53 10.96
CA LEU A 105 16.32 3.65 11.72
C LEU A 105 15.81 4.33 13.00
N SER A 106 16.68 4.99 13.76
CA SER A 106 16.30 5.74 14.97
C SER A 106 15.32 6.87 14.65
N ARG A 107 15.55 7.59 13.54
CA ARG A 107 14.64 8.66 13.09
C ARG A 107 13.29 8.09 12.69
N LEU A 108 13.27 6.98 11.96
CA LEU A 108 12.03 6.32 11.51
C LEU A 108 11.22 5.80 12.69
N SER A 109 11.85 5.11 13.64
CA SER A 109 11.19 4.61 14.85
C SER A 109 10.59 5.75 15.68
N GLY A 110 11.34 6.85 15.84
CA GLY A 110 10.85 8.04 16.53
C GLY A 110 9.65 8.70 15.85
N ARG A 111 9.67 8.81 14.51
CA ARG A 111 8.54 9.35 13.73
C ARG A 111 7.28 8.50 13.85
N LEU A 112 7.43 7.19 13.92
CA LEU A 112 6.32 6.24 14.03
C LEU A 112 5.87 6.03 15.48
N GLY A 113 6.64 6.50 16.46
CA GLY A 113 6.36 6.28 17.87
C GLY A 113 6.37 4.80 18.24
N VAL A 114 7.40 4.07 17.78
CA VAL A 114 7.69 2.68 18.14
C VAL A 114 9.11 2.58 18.68
N SER A 115 9.39 1.53 19.49
CA SER A 115 10.77 1.24 19.89
C SER A 115 11.57 0.75 18.68
N GLY A 116 12.81 1.22 18.54
CA GLY A 116 13.74 0.71 17.53
C GLY A 116 14.02 -0.80 17.66
N GLU A 117 13.93 -1.33 18.88
CA GLU A 117 14.08 -2.77 19.16
C GLU A 117 12.97 -3.59 18.49
N LEU A 118 11.77 -3.01 18.30
CA LEU A 118 10.66 -3.69 17.63
C LEU A 118 11.03 -4.09 16.19
N PHE A 119 11.86 -3.32 15.50
CA PHE A 119 12.31 -3.62 14.13
C PHE A 119 13.14 -4.91 14.04
N TYR A 120 13.74 -5.33 15.12
CA TYR A 120 14.54 -6.55 15.22
C TYR A 120 13.85 -7.67 16.00
N SER A 121 12.55 -7.53 16.26
CA SER A 121 11.80 -8.48 17.08
C SER A 121 11.49 -9.76 16.32
N ASP A 122 11.57 -10.89 17.03
CA ASP A 122 11.11 -12.21 16.58
C ASP A 122 9.59 -12.39 16.76
N GLN A 123 8.90 -11.37 17.27
CA GLN A 123 7.44 -11.41 17.41
C GLN A 123 6.79 -11.47 16.03
N LYS A 124 5.79 -12.34 15.87
CA LYS A 124 5.03 -12.45 14.62
C LYS A 124 4.19 -11.21 14.39
N MET A 125 4.15 -10.74 13.14
CA MET A 125 3.34 -9.62 12.70
C MET A 125 1.87 -9.77 13.10
N GLY A 126 1.31 -10.98 12.97
CA GLY A 126 -0.08 -11.28 13.32
C GLY A 126 -0.42 -11.07 14.80
N THR A 127 0.57 -11.14 15.70
CA THR A 127 0.39 -11.00 17.15
C THR A 127 0.57 -9.57 17.67
N LEU A 128 0.99 -8.65 16.84
CA LEU A 128 1.08 -7.23 17.18
C LEU A 128 -0.31 -6.63 17.41
N SER A 129 -0.38 -5.58 18.22
CA SER A 129 -1.59 -4.74 18.29
C SER A 129 -1.91 -4.12 16.93
N GLY A 130 -3.17 -3.76 16.70
CA GLY A 130 -3.58 -3.14 15.44
C GLY A 130 -2.75 -1.89 15.08
N GLY A 131 -2.49 -1.05 16.07
CA GLY A 131 -1.65 0.14 15.89
C GLY A 131 -0.20 -0.18 15.55
N GLU A 132 0.41 -1.16 16.21
CA GLU A 132 1.78 -1.60 15.91
C GLU A 132 1.89 -2.22 14.52
N LYS A 133 0.92 -3.06 14.11
CA LYS A 133 0.85 -3.60 12.75
C LYS A 133 0.92 -2.51 11.69
N VAL A 134 0.05 -1.52 11.80
CA VAL A 134 0.00 -0.40 10.84
C VAL A 134 1.31 0.38 10.84
N LYS A 135 1.91 0.62 12.02
CA LYS A 135 3.19 1.33 12.12
C LYS A 135 4.35 0.55 11.48
N ILE A 136 4.40 -0.77 11.65
CA ILE A 136 5.43 -1.61 11.01
C ILE A 136 5.21 -1.70 9.50
N GLN A 137 3.98 -1.86 9.03
CA GLN A 137 3.67 -1.80 7.60
C GLN A 137 4.06 -0.45 6.99
N LEU A 138 3.79 0.65 7.70
CA LEU A 138 4.19 1.99 7.28
C LEU A 138 5.72 2.17 7.31
N ALA A 139 6.41 1.57 8.29
CA ALA A 139 7.87 1.57 8.34
C ALA A 139 8.46 0.93 7.08
N ARG A 140 7.98 -0.26 6.70
CA ARG A 140 8.40 -0.95 5.47
C ARG A 140 8.18 -0.07 4.24
N LEU A 141 6.98 0.49 4.11
CA LEU A 141 6.63 1.35 3.00
C LEU A 141 7.57 2.57 2.89
N LEU A 142 7.87 3.23 4.01
CA LEU A 142 8.77 4.38 4.04
C LEU A 142 10.24 4.00 3.75
N MET A 143 10.66 2.79 4.10
CA MET A 143 11.99 2.25 3.73
C MET A 143 12.12 2.08 2.21
N GLU A 144 11.04 1.78 1.53
CA GLU A 144 11.01 1.66 0.07
C GLU A 144 11.12 3.00 -0.65
N GLN A 145 10.91 4.12 0.05
CA GLN A 145 10.97 5.49 -0.49
C GLN A 145 10.08 5.67 -1.73
N PRO A 146 8.76 5.50 -1.63
CA PRO A 146 7.85 5.82 -2.72
C PRO A 146 7.81 7.33 -2.99
N ASP A 147 7.44 7.71 -4.23
CA ASP A 147 7.29 9.12 -4.65
C ASP A 147 6.11 9.83 -3.98
#